data_e61bf927afcd414956d00632064a8a17
#
_entry.id   e61bf927afcd414956d00632064a8a17
#
_cell.length_a   1.000
_cell.length_b   1.000
_cell.length_c   1.000
_cell.angle_alpha   90.00
_cell.angle_beta   90.00
_cell.angle_gamma   90.00
#
_symmetry.space_group_name_H-M   'P 1'
#
loop_
_entity.id
_entity.type
_entity.pdbx_description
1 polymer ?
#
loop_
_entity_poly.entity_id
_entity_poly.type
_entity_poly.pdbx_seq_one_letter_code
_entity_poly.pdbx_strand_id
1 'polypeptide(L)'
;MKTLNSIKKYSAGLLLVATVACQSLDEDPEGFVSPDNFYTTIGQGEAALTGSMNQLWDYWSGYSYGYGSFIHDDQLLDGDLNITSDFGNDLWNIHYRALNNINGVIRAVKGGSIKGVDQAEIDVLIAQAKFLRAYNYFMLVRLYGDLPLITEDTPDPVTTPVKTRTPIADVYDLIVEDFSYAIEKLPASWDGAPGKPSGSAAKGLLAKVYLTMATAPLNQIENYAKARDLAADLMDDGVYSLVPNVHDVFKPENKYGPEMMWSFNSTGDDPATDPQIWAPSIMEGWGDASIDPEWSDSWFASSPDEPRQDAYLLLEFNGTPYTEFDEQRPFIKKYLYISEEEYNTFQSRSNFPIIRYADVLLIYAEAANMAAGAPTAEAYDAVNQIRRRAFDVDLNSPSAIADLPAGLSKTAFDNAVIEERNRELSFEYDRWFDIVRKRLLPTIYADRPDILVNYSEEDYLYPIPVFDAQTLGSQNPGYPISE
;
A
#
# COMPACT_ATOMS: atom_id res chain seq x y z
N MET A 1 -29.28 -77.08 -30.28
CA MET A 1 -29.79 -76.63 -28.96
C MET A 1 -28.74 -76.54 -27.85
N LYS A 2 -27.52 -77.04 -27.99
CA LYS A 2 -26.45 -76.88 -26.96
C LYS A 2 -25.70 -75.58 -27.03
N THR A 3 -25.63 -74.89 -28.09
CA THR A 3 -24.94 -73.61 -28.28
C THR A 3 -25.66 -72.39 -27.76
N LEU A 4 -26.99 -72.40 -27.73
CA LEU A 4 -27.81 -71.27 -27.23
C LEU A 4 -27.80 -71.14 -25.69
N ASN A 5 -27.65 -72.25 -24.97
CA ASN A 5 -27.61 -72.23 -23.49
C ASN A 5 -26.26 -71.74 -22.94
N SER A 6 -25.18 -71.88 -23.73
CA SER A 6 -23.85 -71.37 -23.37
C SER A 6 -23.82 -69.82 -23.39
N ILE A 7 -24.40 -69.21 -24.46
CA ILE A 7 -24.43 -67.77 -24.60
C ILE A 7 -25.22 -67.08 -23.49
N LYS A 8 -26.35 -67.68 -23.09
CA LYS A 8 -27.18 -67.13 -21.96
C LYS A 8 -26.48 -67.14 -20.62
N LYS A 9 -25.56 -68.11 -20.35
CA LYS A 9 -24.80 -68.17 -19.09
C LYS A 9 -23.66 -67.12 -19.06
N TYR A 10 -23.05 -66.82 -20.19
CA TYR A 10 -22.01 -65.77 -20.23
C TYR A 10 -22.62 -64.37 -20.26
N SER A 11 -23.81 -64.17 -20.84
CA SER A 11 -24.50 -62.88 -20.80
C SER A 11 -25.00 -62.52 -19.43
N ALA A 12 -25.45 -63.50 -18.61
CA ALA A 12 -25.88 -63.27 -17.24
C ALA A 12 -24.70 -62.96 -16.33
N GLY A 13 -23.53 -63.55 -16.54
CA GLY A 13 -22.29 -63.24 -15.84
C GLY A 13 -21.75 -61.86 -16.17
N LEU A 14 -21.85 -61.39 -17.41
CA LEU A 14 -21.43 -60.06 -17.81
C LEU A 14 -22.33 -58.95 -17.27
N LEU A 15 -23.63 -59.21 -17.16
CA LEU A 15 -24.57 -58.27 -16.59
C LEU A 15 -24.41 -58.09 -15.05
N LEU A 16 -23.95 -59.15 -14.35
CA LEU A 16 -23.71 -59.03 -12.89
C LEU A 16 -22.42 -58.29 -12.59
N VAL A 17 -21.40 -58.36 -13.44
CA VAL A 17 -20.16 -57.57 -13.28
C VAL A 17 -20.36 -56.10 -13.59
N ALA A 18 -21.27 -55.76 -14.52
CA ALA A 18 -21.60 -54.36 -14.84
C ALA A 18 -22.37 -53.61 -13.76
N THR A 19 -23.05 -54.29 -12.84
CA THR A 19 -23.83 -53.65 -11.73
C THR A 19 -22.97 -53.34 -10.50
N VAL A 20 -21.74 -53.88 -10.40
CA VAL A 20 -20.82 -53.58 -9.29
C VAL A 20 -19.84 -52.43 -9.66
N ALA A 21 -19.84 -51.98 -10.91
CA ALA A 21 -18.94 -50.90 -11.36
C ALA A 21 -19.50 -49.47 -11.18
N CYS A 22 -20.70 -49.35 -10.58
CA CYS A 22 -21.26 -48.05 -10.18
C CYS A 22 -21.24 -47.88 -8.66
N GLN A 23 -20.14 -48.23 -7.99
CA GLN A 23 -19.84 -47.56 -6.73
C GLN A 23 -19.24 -46.19 -7.13
N SER A 24 -19.88 -45.13 -6.64
CA SER A 24 -19.26 -43.82 -6.67
C SER A 24 -17.85 -44.00 -6.09
N LEU A 25 -16.86 -43.76 -6.91
CA LEU A 25 -15.55 -43.41 -6.44
C LEU A 25 -15.75 -42.05 -5.73
N ASP A 26 -16.12 -42.10 -4.44
CA ASP A 26 -15.79 -41.01 -3.55
C ASP A 26 -14.25 -41.06 -3.42
N GLU A 27 -13.58 -40.50 -4.41
CA GLU A 27 -12.20 -40.11 -4.25
C GLU A 27 -12.23 -38.97 -3.21
N ASP A 28 -11.95 -39.37 -1.97
CA ASP A 28 -11.47 -38.42 -0.97
C ASP A 28 -9.98 -38.19 -1.30
N PRO A 29 -9.60 -37.14 -2.04
CA PRO A 29 -8.22 -36.93 -2.42
C PRO A 29 -7.45 -36.54 -1.17
N GLU A 30 -6.74 -37.51 -0.57
CA GLU A 30 -5.79 -37.29 0.53
C GLU A 30 -4.68 -36.33 0.08
N GLY A 31 -4.96 -35.06 -0.05
CA GLY A 31 -4.04 -34.02 -0.51
C GLY A 31 -4.70 -32.87 -1.25
N PHE A 32 -6.00 -32.92 -1.47
CA PHE A 32 -6.71 -31.78 -2.01
C PHE A 32 -6.89 -30.75 -0.89
N VAL A 33 -6.20 -29.62 -1.04
CA VAL A 33 -6.34 -28.47 -0.16
C VAL A 33 -7.63 -27.74 -0.53
N SER A 34 -8.67 -27.88 0.30
CA SER A 34 -9.91 -27.10 0.19
C SER A 34 -9.95 -26.03 1.29
N PRO A 35 -10.76 -24.98 1.13
CA PRO A 35 -10.94 -23.98 2.20
C PRO A 35 -11.34 -24.63 3.56
N ASP A 36 -12.06 -25.73 3.53
CA ASP A 36 -12.55 -26.43 4.74
C ASP A 36 -11.45 -27.19 5.50
N ASN A 37 -10.37 -27.58 4.83
CA ASN A 37 -9.27 -28.36 5.43
C ASN A 37 -7.93 -27.60 5.49
N PHE A 38 -7.83 -26.39 4.89
CA PHE A 38 -6.60 -25.62 4.84
C PHE A 38 -6.35 -24.80 6.11
N TYR A 39 -7.38 -24.18 6.69
CA TYR A 39 -7.21 -23.28 7.83
C TYR A 39 -7.38 -24.01 9.16
N THR A 40 -6.55 -25.01 9.46
CA THR A 40 -6.66 -25.83 10.66
C THR A 40 -5.60 -25.54 11.73
N THR A 41 -4.59 -24.72 11.40
CA THR A 41 -3.54 -24.29 12.31
C THR A 41 -3.27 -22.79 12.18
N ILE A 42 -2.70 -22.18 13.23
CA ILE A 42 -2.25 -20.76 13.20
C ILE A 42 -1.29 -20.53 12.04
N GLY A 43 -0.28 -21.41 11.86
CA GLY A 43 0.71 -21.27 10.79
C GLY A 43 0.11 -21.32 9.37
N GLN A 44 -0.94 -22.09 9.13
CA GLN A 44 -1.66 -22.10 7.86
C GLN A 44 -2.42 -20.78 7.63
N GLY A 45 -3.03 -20.25 8.68
CA GLY A 45 -3.66 -18.93 8.62
C GLY A 45 -2.64 -17.83 8.30
N GLU A 46 -1.51 -17.82 9.00
CA GLU A 46 -0.42 -16.86 8.74
C GLU A 46 0.16 -17.01 7.32
N ALA A 47 0.35 -18.23 6.83
CA ALA A 47 0.83 -18.47 5.46
C ALA A 47 -0.14 -17.94 4.41
N ALA A 48 -1.46 -18.07 4.64
CA ALA A 48 -2.47 -17.50 3.74
C ALA A 48 -2.46 -15.97 3.75
N LEU A 49 -2.26 -15.35 4.92
CA LEU A 49 -2.11 -13.89 5.03
C LEU A 49 -0.85 -13.40 4.31
N THR A 50 0.27 -14.11 4.47
CA THR A 50 1.51 -13.83 3.73
C THR A 50 1.31 -13.94 2.23
N GLY A 51 0.66 -15.02 1.77
CA GLY A 51 0.31 -15.21 0.36
C GLY A 51 -0.59 -14.09 -0.19
N SER A 52 -1.50 -13.54 0.64
CA SER A 52 -2.32 -12.38 0.25
C SER A 52 -1.48 -11.12 0.05
N MET A 53 -0.44 -10.93 0.87
CA MET A 53 0.50 -9.81 0.71
C MET A 53 1.40 -9.98 -0.51
N ASN A 54 1.88 -11.21 -0.79
CA ASN A 54 2.66 -11.48 -1.99
C ASN A 54 1.86 -11.22 -3.28
N GLN A 55 0.56 -11.44 -3.27
CA GLN A 55 -0.32 -11.10 -4.40
C GLN A 55 -0.43 -9.58 -4.64
N LEU A 56 -0.35 -8.78 -3.58
CA LEU A 56 -0.33 -7.32 -3.69
C LEU A 56 0.99 -6.80 -4.24
N TRP A 57 2.05 -7.58 -4.06
CA TRP A 57 3.41 -7.18 -4.38
C TRP A 57 4.13 -8.24 -5.21
N ASP A 58 3.51 -8.70 -6.29
CA ASP A 58 4.23 -9.39 -7.33
C ASP A 58 4.90 -8.37 -8.30
N TYR A 59 5.65 -8.88 -9.25
CA TYR A 59 6.39 -8.11 -10.23
C TYR A 59 5.55 -7.00 -10.91
N TRP A 60 4.34 -7.34 -11.34
CA TRP A 60 3.46 -6.41 -12.01
C TRP A 60 2.72 -5.47 -11.05
N SER A 61 2.42 -5.95 -9.86
CA SER A 61 1.75 -5.14 -8.84
C SER A 61 2.63 -4.01 -8.33
N GLY A 62 3.95 -4.27 -8.17
CA GLY A 62 4.91 -3.24 -7.82
C GLY A 62 4.96 -2.12 -8.87
N TYR A 63 4.91 -2.48 -10.14
CA TYR A 63 4.81 -1.55 -11.25
C TYR A 63 3.50 -0.75 -11.20
N SER A 64 2.35 -1.43 -11.07
CA SER A 64 1.03 -0.78 -10.99
C SER A 64 0.91 0.15 -9.77
N TYR A 65 1.49 -0.23 -8.62
CA TYR A 65 1.57 0.65 -7.46
C TYR A 65 2.42 1.89 -7.75
N GLY A 66 3.55 1.73 -8.41
CA GLY A 66 4.42 2.83 -8.81
C GLY A 66 3.64 3.84 -9.65
N TYR A 67 3.08 3.41 -10.75
CA TYR A 67 2.38 4.29 -11.68
C TYR A 67 1.07 4.84 -11.12
N GLY A 68 0.32 4.07 -10.36
CA GLY A 68 -0.95 4.50 -9.78
C GLY A 68 -0.84 5.50 -8.62
N SER A 69 0.36 5.75 -8.11
CA SER A 69 0.57 6.66 -6.97
C SER A 69 1.66 7.70 -7.19
N PHE A 70 2.41 7.59 -8.26
CA PHE A 70 3.35 8.64 -8.69
C PHE A 70 2.68 9.56 -9.70
N ILE A 71 2.77 10.86 -9.47
CA ILE A 71 2.44 11.88 -10.46
C ILE A 71 3.60 11.97 -11.45
N HIS A 72 4.04 10.90 -12.01
CA HIS A 72 5.13 10.88 -12.97
C HIS A 72 4.79 10.06 -14.19
N ASP A 73 3.60 9.46 -14.21
CA ASP A 73 3.03 8.82 -15.38
C ASP A 73 2.35 9.88 -16.25
N ASP A 74 2.62 9.88 -17.53
CA ASP A 74 2.04 10.78 -18.51
C ASP A 74 0.48 10.76 -18.45
N GLN A 75 -0.15 9.62 -18.13
CA GLN A 75 -1.62 9.53 -18.01
C GLN A 75 -2.16 10.29 -16.79
N LEU A 76 -1.49 10.21 -15.64
CA LEU A 76 -1.85 11.01 -14.48
C LEU A 76 -1.46 12.46 -14.66
N LEU A 77 -0.31 12.73 -15.29
CA LEU A 77 0.15 14.07 -15.60
C LEU A 77 -0.77 14.76 -16.63
N ASP A 78 -1.24 14.03 -17.63
CA ASP A 78 -2.06 14.58 -18.70
C ASP A 78 -3.57 14.64 -18.36
N GLY A 79 -4.00 14.09 -17.21
CA GLY A 79 -5.41 13.99 -16.84
C GLY A 79 -6.20 13.04 -17.75
N ASP A 80 -5.56 12.01 -18.28
CA ASP A 80 -6.16 11.06 -19.23
C ASP A 80 -6.45 9.70 -18.59
N LEU A 81 -6.88 9.70 -17.31
CA LEU A 81 -7.38 8.48 -16.68
C LEU A 81 -8.65 8.02 -17.39
N ASN A 82 -8.66 6.78 -17.83
CA ASN A 82 -9.80 6.21 -18.54
C ASN A 82 -10.13 4.78 -18.07
N ILE A 83 -11.31 4.27 -18.46
CA ILE A 83 -11.82 2.96 -18.00
C ILE A 83 -11.00 1.77 -18.50
N THR A 84 -10.08 1.97 -19.42
CA THR A 84 -9.18 0.93 -19.95
C THR A 84 -7.77 1.04 -19.37
N SER A 85 -7.52 1.95 -18.42
CA SER A 85 -6.23 2.07 -17.75
C SER A 85 -5.89 0.78 -17.00
N ASP A 86 -4.85 0.09 -17.45
CA ASP A 86 -4.42 -1.21 -16.91
C ASP A 86 -4.10 -1.11 -15.42
N PHE A 87 -3.43 -0.05 -14.99
CA PHE A 87 -3.04 0.18 -13.58
C PHE A 87 -4.24 0.26 -12.64
N GLY A 88 -5.28 1.00 -13.01
CA GLY A 88 -6.51 1.08 -12.21
C GLY A 88 -7.23 -0.27 -12.13
N ASN A 89 -7.27 -1.02 -13.23
CA ASN A 89 -7.86 -2.36 -13.26
C ASN A 89 -7.06 -3.33 -12.39
N ASP A 90 -5.74 -3.31 -12.45
CA ASP A 90 -4.88 -4.18 -11.69
C ASP A 90 -4.98 -3.91 -10.19
N LEU A 91 -4.89 -2.65 -9.75
CA LEU A 91 -5.03 -2.28 -8.35
C LEU A 91 -6.37 -2.72 -7.75
N TRP A 92 -7.47 -2.55 -8.48
CA TRP A 92 -8.78 -3.07 -8.06
C TRP A 92 -8.75 -4.58 -7.87
N ASN A 93 -8.30 -5.31 -8.88
CA ASN A 93 -8.32 -6.77 -8.91
C ASN A 93 -7.43 -7.40 -7.83
N ILE A 94 -6.22 -6.89 -7.64
CA ILE A 94 -5.28 -7.47 -6.66
C ILE A 94 -5.77 -7.26 -5.23
N HIS A 95 -6.31 -6.08 -4.92
CA HIS A 95 -6.85 -5.82 -3.59
C HIS A 95 -8.08 -6.67 -3.27
N TYR A 96 -9.02 -6.83 -4.22
CA TYR A 96 -10.20 -7.70 -3.99
C TYR A 96 -9.82 -9.18 -3.89
N ARG A 97 -8.80 -9.65 -4.63
CA ARG A 97 -8.27 -11.01 -4.45
C ARG A 97 -7.66 -11.21 -3.06
N ALA A 98 -6.86 -10.25 -2.60
CA ALA A 98 -6.29 -10.28 -1.26
C ALA A 98 -7.38 -10.27 -0.18
N LEU A 99 -8.39 -9.40 -0.31
CA LEU A 99 -9.55 -9.33 0.60
C LEU A 99 -10.32 -10.65 0.68
N ASN A 100 -10.49 -11.35 -0.45
CA ASN A 100 -11.16 -12.64 -0.44
C ASN A 100 -10.41 -13.68 0.41
N ASN A 101 -9.08 -13.76 0.25
CA ASN A 101 -8.24 -14.67 1.04
C ASN A 101 -8.22 -14.28 2.53
N ILE A 102 -8.08 -12.99 2.85
CA ILE A 102 -8.08 -12.46 4.21
C ILE A 102 -9.40 -12.78 4.91
N ASN A 103 -10.54 -12.52 4.26
CA ASN A 103 -11.86 -12.84 4.78
C ASN A 103 -12.07 -14.35 4.94
N GLY A 104 -11.46 -15.16 4.06
CA GLY A 104 -11.42 -16.63 4.18
C GLY A 104 -10.78 -17.09 5.49
N VAL A 105 -9.63 -16.50 5.85
CA VAL A 105 -8.95 -16.78 7.14
C VAL A 105 -9.86 -16.41 8.31
N ILE A 106 -10.43 -15.21 8.33
CA ILE A 106 -11.29 -14.74 9.42
C ILE A 106 -12.52 -15.65 9.56
N ARG A 107 -13.16 -16.00 8.45
CA ARG A 107 -14.34 -16.88 8.42
C ARG A 107 -14.02 -18.26 8.98
N ALA A 108 -12.92 -18.88 8.55
CA ALA A 108 -12.50 -20.19 9.01
C ALA A 108 -12.18 -20.21 10.52
N VAL A 109 -11.48 -19.20 11.00
CA VAL A 109 -11.13 -19.06 12.42
C VAL A 109 -12.37 -18.84 13.26
N LYS A 110 -13.27 -17.93 12.88
CA LYS A 110 -14.57 -17.73 13.56
C LYS A 110 -15.45 -18.99 13.52
N GLY A 111 -15.37 -19.78 12.46
CA GLY A 111 -16.04 -21.07 12.30
C GLY A 111 -15.47 -22.21 13.18
N GLY A 112 -14.39 -21.97 13.93
CA GLY A 112 -13.77 -22.93 14.82
C GLY A 112 -12.92 -23.99 14.11
N SER A 113 -12.38 -23.69 12.95
CA SER A 113 -11.50 -24.60 12.18
C SER A 113 -10.18 -24.89 12.91
N ILE A 114 -9.63 -23.90 13.63
CA ILE A 114 -8.41 -24.04 14.44
C ILE A 114 -8.82 -24.53 15.84
N LYS A 115 -8.26 -25.65 16.27
CA LYS A 115 -8.62 -26.31 17.55
C LYS A 115 -7.39 -26.51 18.42
N GLY A 116 -7.61 -26.51 19.75
CA GLY A 116 -6.55 -26.82 20.71
C GLY A 116 -5.49 -25.72 20.87
N VAL A 117 -5.85 -24.49 20.53
CA VAL A 117 -5.02 -23.30 20.61
C VAL A 117 -5.68 -22.30 21.56
N ASP A 118 -4.88 -21.52 22.27
CA ASP A 118 -5.38 -20.50 23.18
C ASP A 118 -6.10 -19.36 22.42
N GLN A 119 -7.14 -18.80 23.04
CA GLN A 119 -7.91 -17.71 22.44
C GLN A 119 -7.04 -16.48 22.09
N ALA A 120 -6.01 -16.22 22.88
CA ALA A 120 -5.07 -15.13 22.62
C ALA A 120 -4.31 -15.29 21.29
N GLU A 121 -3.90 -16.51 20.94
CA GLU A 121 -3.24 -16.79 19.65
C GLU A 121 -4.23 -16.66 18.48
N ILE A 122 -5.47 -17.07 18.69
CA ILE A 122 -6.57 -16.89 17.73
C ILE A 122 -6.83 -15.40 17.52
N ASP A 123 -6.92 -14.61 18.60
CA ASP A 123 -7.14 -13.17 18.53
C ASP A 123 -6.02 -12.45 17.76
N VAL A 124 -4.77 -12.88 17.96
CA VAL A 124 -3.60 -12.35 17.23
C VAL A 124 -3.68 -12.67 15.73
N LEU A 125 -4.07 -13.89 15.35
CA LEU A 125 -4.24 -14.23 13.93
C LEU A 125 -5.37 -13.40 13.27
N ILE A 126 -6.50 -13.26 13.96
CA ILE A 126 -7.61 -12.41 13.50
C ILE A 126 -7.14 -10.94 13.38
N ALA A 127 -6.33 -10.47 14.32
CA ALA A 127 -5.83 -9.11 14.31
C ALA A 127 -4.87 -8.84 13.14
N GLN A 128 -4.01 -9.80 12.79
CA GLN A 128 -3.19 -9.71 11.57
C GLN A 128 -4.09 -9.66 10.32
N ALA A 129 -5.12 -10.51 10.24
CA ALA A 129 -6.06 -10.51 9.12
C ALA A 129 -6.84 -9.18 9.02
N LYS A 130 -7.35 -8.65 10.14
CA LYS A 130 -8.06 -7.36 10.19
C LYS A 130 -7.13 -6.20 9.83
N PHE A 131 -5.88 -6.19 10.28
CA PHE A 131 -4.87 -5.19 9.85
C PHE A 131 -4.73 -5.18 8.32
N LEU A 132 -4.56 -6.35 7.71
CA LEU A 132 -4.40 -6.45 6.26
C LEU A 132 -5.68 -6.09 5.52
N ARG A 133 -6.86 -6.41 6.06
CA ARG A 133 -8.15 -6.00 5.49
C ARG A 133 -8.31 -4.48 5.52
N ALA A 134 -8.03 -3.86 6.64
CA ALA A 134 -8.06 -2.41 6.79
C ALA A 134 -7.12 -1.71 5.80
N TYR A 135 -5.89 -2.22 5.65
CA TYR A 135 -4.93 -1.69 4.67
C TYR A 135 -5.47 -1.78 3.24
N ASN A 136 -6.00 -2.95 2.83
CA ASN A 136 -6.55 -3.14 1.49
C ASN A 136 -7.73 -2.20 1.22
N TYR A 137 -8.67 -2.07 2.17
CA TYR A 137 -9.77 -1.12 2.01
C TYR A 137 -9.32 0.33 2.05
N PHE A 138 -8.29 0.67 2.83
CA PHE A 138 -7.74 2.02 2.85
C PHE A 138 -7.08 2.40 1.52
N MET A 139 -6.46 1.45 0.82
CA MET A 139 -5.98 1.68 -0.54
C MET A 139 -7.15 1.88 -1.52
N LEU A 140 -8.09 0.94 -1.56
CA LEU A 140 -9.22 0.97 -2.47
C LEU A 140 -10.10 2.22 -2.29
N VAL A 141 -10.45 2.59 -1.06
CA VAL A 141 -11.37 3.71 -0.81
C VAL A 141 -10.78 5.06 -1.22
N ARG A 142 -9.45 5.21 -1.13
CA ARG A 142 -8.77 6.43 -1.58
C ARG A 142 -8.67 6.54 -3.09
N LEU A 143 -8.60 5.40 -3.79
CA LEU A 143 -8.53 5.34 -5.25
C LEU A 143 -9.92 5.41 -5.90
N TYR A 144 -10.92 4.70 -5.36
CA TYR A 144 -12.19 4.47 -6.06
C TYR A 144 -13.42 5.04 -5.34
N GLY A 145 -13.28 5.60 -4.15
CA GLY A 145 -14.42 6.13 -3.39
C GLY A 145 -15.33 5.05 -2.81
N ASP A 146 -16.63 5.10 -3.12
CA ASP A 146 -17.58 4.07 -2.69
C ASP A 146 -17.23 2.70 -3.26
N LEU A 147 -17.33 1.63 -2.44
CA LEU A 147 -16.82 0.30 -2.76
C LEU A 147 -17.82 -0.83 -2.49
N PRO A 148 -17.79 -1.95 -3.22
CA PRO A 148 -18.35 -3.20 -2.73
C PRO A 148 -17.66 -3.61 -1.42
N LEU A 149 -18.41 -3.63 -0.31
CA LEU A 149 -17.87 -4.02 0.99
C LEU A 149 -18.05 -5.53 1.20
N ILE A 150 -16.95 -6.27 1.16
CA ILE A 150 -16.90 -7.73 1.30
C ILE A 150 -16.16 -8.05 2.60
N THR A 151 -16.86 -8.75 3.51
CA THR A 151 -16.32 -9.20 4.80
C THR A 151 -16.45 -10.73 4.91
N GLU A 152 -16.00 -11.29 6.04
CA GLU A 152 -16.18 -12.69 6.34
C GLU A 152 -17.66 -13.12 6.44
N ASP A 153 -18.56 -12.19 6.72
CA ASP A 153 -20.01 -12.43 6.84
C ASP A 153 -20.76 -12.27 5.50
N THR A 154 -20.06 -11.75 4.47
CA THR A 154 -20.64 -11.65 3.13
C THR A 154 -20.76 -13.05 2.51
N PRO A 155 -21.91 -13.41 1.90
CA PRO A 155 -22.03 -14.64 1.12
C PRO A 155 -20.93 -14.73 0.06
N ASP A 156 -20.55 -15.95 -0.32
CA ASP A 156 -19.51 -16.17 -1.33
C ASP A 156 -19.79 -15.31 -2.58
N PRO A 157 -18.91 -14.35 -2.90
CA PRO A 157 -19.12 -13.40 -3.99
C PRO A 157 -19.13 -14.07 -5.38
N VAL A 158 -18.57 -15.27 -5.52
CA VAL A 158 -18.59 -16.04 -6.77
C VAL A 158 -20.03 -16.52 -7.08
N THR A 159 -20.75 -16.98 -6.05
CA THR A 159 -22.12 -17.48 -6.20
C THR A 159 -23.17 -16.40 -6.00
N THR A 160 -22.84 -15.35 -5.24
CA THR A 160 -23.73 -14.24 -4.91
C THR A 160 -22.98 -12.91 -5.04
N PRO A 161 -22.82 -12.39 -6.28
CA PRO A 161 -22.09 -11.15 -6.50
C PRO A 161 -22.67 -9.97 -5.71
N VAL A 162 -21.81 -9.19 -5.05
CA VAL A 162 -22.20 -7.92 -4.43
C VAL A 162 -22.48 -6.92 -5.56
N LYS A 163 -23.69 -6.37 -5.59
CA LYS A 163 -24.17 -5.48 -6.66
C LYS A 163 -24.33 -4.03 -6.23
N THR A 164 -23.86 -3.67 -5.06
CA THR A 164 -23.98 -2.33 -4.51
C THR A 164 -22.65 -1.84 -3.98
N ARG A 165 -22.43 -0.57 -4.13
CA ARG A 165 -21.30 0.13 -3.52
C ARG A 165 -21.72 0.64 -2.13
N THR A 166 -20.90 0.40 -1.15
CA THR A 166 -21.03 0.94 0.20
C THR A 166 -20.48 2.37 0.22
N PRO A 167 -21.16 3.34 0.82
CA PRO A 167 -20.67 4.70 0.93
C PRO A 167 -19.28 4.77 1.58
N ILE A 168 -18.46 5.67 1.11
CA ILE A 168 -17.07 5.88 1.57
C ILE A 168 -16.97 5.99 3.10
N ALA A 169 -17.92 6.65 3.77
CA ALA A 169 -17.92 6.80 5.23
C ALA A 169 -18.03 5.45 5.96
N ASP A 170 -18.92 4.59 5.49
CA ASP A 170 -19.14 3.26 6.09
C ASP A 170 -17.94 2.32 5.83
N VAL A 171 -17.22 2.51 4.71
CA VAL A 171 -15.97 1.79 4.44
C VAL A 171 -14.88 2.24 5.44
N TYR A 172 -14.78 3.54 5.71
CA TYR A 172 -13.86 4.06 6.73
C TYR A 172 -14.20 3.57 8.14
N ASP A 173 -15.47 3.39 8.47
CA ASP A 173 -15.87 2.83 9.77
C ASP A 173 -15.31 1.41 9.95
N LEU A 174 -15.38 0.54 8.95
CA LEU A 174 -14.74 -0.78 8.98
C LEU A 174 -13.21 -0.69 9.11
N ILE A 175 -12.56 0.22 8.37
CA ILE A 175 -11.11 0.42 8.44
C ILE A 175 -10.69 0.81 9.87
N VAL A 176 -11.41 1.74 10.47
CA VAL A 176 -11.16 2.20 11.85
C VAL A 176 -11.37 1.07 12.86
N GLU A 177 -12.45 0.29 12.72
CA GLU A 177 -12.71 -0.87 13.59
C GLU A 177 -11.58 -1.90 13.50
N ASP A 178 -11.16 -2.24 12.29
CA ASP A 178 -10.17 -3.28 12.06
C ASP A 178 -8.77 -2.88 12.54
N PHE A 179 -8.32 -1.65 12.28
CA PHE A 179 -7.06 -1.15 12.84
C PHE A 179 -7.12 -1.00 14.36
N SER A 180 -8.27 -0.58 14.94
CA SER A 180 -8.44 -0.49 16.39
C SER A 180 -8.32 -1.87 17.05
N TYR A 181 -8.91 -2.90 16.45
CA TYR A 181 -8.75 -4.28 16.90
C TYR A 181 -7.29 -4.76 16.79
N ALA A 182 -6.60 -4.41 15.71
CA ALA A 182 -5.20 -4.73 15.52
C ALA A 182 -4.31 -4.06 16.59
N ILE A 183 -4.55 -2.80 16.93
CA ILE A 183 -3.85 -2.08 18.01
C ILE A 183 -4.04 -2.78 19.36
N GLU A 184 -5.26 -3.27 19.65
CA GLU A 184 -5.57 -3.93 20.92
C GLU A 184 -4.92 -5.31 21.07
N LYS A 185 -4.84 -6.08 19.98
CA LYS A 185 -4.48 -7.51 20.03
C LYS A 185 -3.08 -7.84 19.56
N LEU A 186 -2.46 -7.01 18.71
CA LEU A 186 -1.10 -7.24 18.23
C LEU A 186 -0.06 -6.72 19.23
N PRO A 187 1.11 -7.36 19.32
CA PRO A 187 2.24 -6.77 20.04
C PRO A 187 2.67 -5.46 19.37
N ALA A 188 3.23 -4.55 20.16
CA ALA A 188 3.74 -3.27 19.63
C ALA A 188 4.79 -3.49 18.52
N SER A 189 5.66 -4.50 18.69
CA SER A 189 6.60 -4.98 17.68
C SER A 189 6.82 -6.48 17.82
N TRP A 190 7.43 -7.11 16.83
CA TRP A 190 7.71 -8.56 16.84
C TRP A 190 9.20 -8.83 17.01
N ASP A 191 9.57 -9.55 18.06
CA ASP A 191 10.92 -10.09 18.19
C ASP A 191 11.18 -11.17 17.15
N GLY A 192 12.17 -10.97 16.28
CA GLY A 192 12.57 -11.93 15.26
C GLY A 192 11.65 -12.08 14.05
N ALA A 193 10.56 -11.30 13.95
CA ALA A 193 9.66 -11.31 12.81
C ALA A 193 9.19 -9.88 12.40
N PRO A 194 10.12 -8.98 12.07
CA PRO A 194 9.82 -7.56 11.90
C PRO A 194 8.93 -7.23 10.68
N GLY A 195 8.70 -8.18 9.77
CA GLY A 195 7.81 -7.99 8.63
C GLY A 195 6.32 -8.23 8.91
N LYS A 196 5.96 -8.75 10.09
CA LYS A 196 4.56 -8.99 10.44
C LYS A 196 3.83 -7.70 10.81
N PRO A 197 2.52 -7.58 10.55
CA PRO A 197 1.69 -6.51 11.08
C PRO A 197 1.83 -6.37 12.60
N SER A 198 2.09 -5.17 13.09
CA SER A 198 2.26 -4.89 14.52
C SER A 198 1.25 -3.87 15.04
N GLY A 199 1.06 -3.80 16.35
CA GLY A 199 0.19 -2.81 16.98
C GLY A 199 0.64 -1.38 16.73
N SER A 200 1.96 -1.11 16.74
CA SER A 200 2.48 0.22 16.42
C SER A 200 2.31 0.58 14.95
N ALA A 201 2.48 -0.37 14.02
CA ALA A 201 2.17 -0.13 12.61
C ALA A 201 0.68 0.14 12.38
N ALA A 202 -0.21 -0.60 13.07
CA ALA A 202 -1.65 -0.35 13.04
C ALA A 202 -1.99 1.05 13.58
N LYS A 203 -1.35 1.49 14.67
CA LYS A 203 -1.52 2.82 15.25
C LYS A 203 -1.09 3.92 14.28
N GLY A 204 0.05 3.76 13.61
CA GLY A 204 0.53 4.72 12.60
C GLY A 204 -0.38 4.79 11.38
N LEU A 205 -0.84 3.66 10.87
CA LEU A 205 -1.79 3.61 9.75
C LEU A 205 -3.16 4.18 10.16
N LEU A 206 -3.65 3.94 11.38
CA LEU A 206 -4.89 4.53 11.86
C LEU A 206 -4.77 6.05 12.03
N ALA A 207 -3.61 6.57 12.43
CA ALA A 207 -3.34 8.01 12.43
C ALA A 207 -3.42 8.60 11.01
N LYS A 208 -2.85 7.92 10.01
CA LYS A 208 -2.96 8.30 8.58
C LYS A 208 -4.42 8.22 8.08
N VAL A 209 -5.19 7.22 8.50
CA VAL A 209 -6.63 7.10 8.20
C VAL A 209 -7.39 8.30 8.74
N TYR A 210 -7.22 8.65 10.01
CA TYR A 210 -7.89 9.81 10.59
C TYR A 210 -7.47 11.13 9.93
N LEU A 211 -6.18 11.29 9.58
CA LEU A 211 -5.71 12.44 8.84
C LEU A 211 -6.43 12.57 7.48
N THR A 212 -6.62 11.43 6.78
CA THR A 212 -7.32 11.37 5.50
C THR A 212 -8.82 11.70 5.68
N MET A 213 -9.49 11.11 6.67
CA MET A 213 -10.91 11.40 6.96
C MET A 213 -11.15 12.86 7.33
N ALA A 214 -10.17 13.55 7.92
CA ALA A 214 -10.24 14.96 8.28
C ALA A 214 -10.21 15.91 7.06
N THR A 215 -9.87 15.41 5.89
CA THR A 215 -9.73 16.16 4.63
C THR A 215 -10.79 15.72 3.59
N ALA A 216 -10.66 16.20 2.36
CA ALA A 216 -11.59 15.80 1.30
C ALA A 216 -11.52 14.29 1.01
N PRO A 217 -12.64 13.65 0.63
CA PRO A 217 -13.96 14.25 0.46
C PRO A 217 -14.80 14.32 1.77
N LEU A 218 -14.42 13.61 2.84
CA LEU A 218 -15.23 13.49 4.05
C LEU A 218 -15.25 14.79 4.90
N ASN A 219 -14.14 15.51 4.98
CA ASN A 219 -13.98 16.74 5.72
C ASN A 219 -14.42 16.65 7.21
N GLN A 220 -14.19 15.50 7.84
CA GLN A 220 -14.49 15.25 9.25
C GLN A 220 -13.38 15.83 10.13
N ILE A 221 -13.34 17.14 10.26
CA ILE A 221 -12.24 17.92 10.86
C ILE A 221 -11.89 17.53 12.29
N GLU A 222 -12.83 16.95 13.05
CA GLU A 222 -12.58 16.41 14.39
C GLU A 222 -11.55 15.27 14.41
N ASN A 223 -11.33 14.59 13.30
CA ASN A 223 -10.36 13.51 13.18
C ASN A 223 -8.90 14.00 13.19
N TYR A 224 -8.63 15.29 12.94
CA TYR A 224 -7.28 15.83 13.16
C TYR A 224 -6.79 15.63 14.60
N ALA A 225 -7.66 15.80 15.59
CA ALA A 225 -7.29 15.56 16.99
C ALA A 225 -6.93 14.07 17.22
N LYS A 226 -7.70 13.14 16.65
CA LYS A 226 -7.43 11.70 16.77
C LYS A 226 -6.12 11.30 16.07
N ALA A 227 -5.87 11.84 14.87
CA ALA A 227 -4.62 11.61 14.14
C ALA A 227 -3.41 12.11 14.94
N ARG A 228 -3.50 13.33 15.48
CA ARG A 228 -2.47 13.91 16.36
C ARG A 228 -2.20 13.02 17.57
N ASP A 229 -3.24 12.60 18.27
CA ASP A 229 -3.12 11.87 19.53
C ASP A 229 -2.47 10.50 19.31
N LEU A 230 -2.86 9.75 18.26
CA LEU A 230 -2.22 8.48 17.90
C LEU A 230 -0.75 8.64 17.47
N ALA A 231 -0.44 9.69 16.72
CA ALA A 231 0.93 9.99 16.32
C ALA A 231 1.78 10.42 17.53
N ALA A 232 1.24 11.23 18.44
CA ALA A 232 1.89 11.60 19.70
C ALA A 232 2.22 10.37 20.54
N ASP A 233 1.26 9.46 20.72
CA ASP A 233 1.46 8.20 21.44
C ASP A 233 2.63 7.38 20.88
N LEU A 234 2.80 7.35 19.54
CA LEU A 234 3.92 6.65 18.89
C LEU A 234 5.25 7.37 19.07
N MET A 235 5.24 8.70 19.14
CA MET A 235 6.42 9.50 19.41
C MET A 235 6.89 9.33 20.87
N ASP A 236 5.96 9.21 21.79
CA ASP A 236 6.20 9.11 23.23
C ASP A 236 6.64 7.68 23.65
N ASP A 237 6.21 6.63 22.95
CA ASP A 237 6.56 5.26 23.30
C ASP A 237 8.03 4.90 22.99
N GLY A 238 8.68 5.67 22.12
CA GLY A 238 10.12 5.57 21.83
C GLY A 238 10.56 4.26 21.18
N VAL A 239 9.62 3.48 20.62
CA VAL A 239 9.91 2.22 19.92
C VAL A 239 10.59 2.50 18.58
N TYR A 240 10.22 3.59 17.92
CA TYR A 240 10.73 4.00 16.62
C TYR A 240 11.49 5.34 16.72
N SER A 241 12.42 5.54 15.81
CA SER A 241 13.18 6.79 15.70
C SER A 241 13.67 6.98 14.26
N LEU A 242 14.00 8.22 13.89
CA LEU A 242 14.63 8.49 12.59
C LEU A 242 16.00 7.83 12.51
N VAL A 243 16.33 7.26 11.35
CA VAL A 243 17.70 6.92 10.98
C VAL A 243 18.46 8.23 10.79
N PRO A 244 19.56 8.48 11.55
CA PRO A 244 20.19 9.81 11.59
C PRO A 244 20.75 10.26 10.25
N ASN A 245 21.32 9.34 9.47
CA ASN A 245 21.89 9.65 8.14
C ASN A 245 20.87 9.32 7.05
N VAL A 246 20.49 10.32 6.26
CA VAL A 246 19.49 10.17 5.19
C VAL A 246 19.91 9.14 4.14
N HIS A 247 21.21 8.95 3.87
CA HIS A 247 21.73 7.96 2.94
C HIS A 247 21.61 6.51 3.44
N ASP A 248 21.30 6.31 4.72
CA ASP A 248 21.21 4.98 5.32
C ASP A 248 19.76 4.46 5.40
N VAL A 249 18.76 5.33 5.19
CA VAL A 249 17.34 5.00 5.40
C VAL A 249 16.89 3.79 4.57
N PHE A 250 17.26 3.76 3.29
CA PHE A 250 16.80 2.74 2.33
C PHE A 250 17.83 1.63 2.06
N LYS A 251 18.95 1.63 2.77
CA LYS A 251 19.92 0.53 2.64
C LYS A 251 19.35 -0.79 3.13
N PRO A 252 19.62 -1.92 2.46
CA PRO A 252 19.09 -3.24 2.83
C PRO A 252 19.37 -3.67 4.27
N GLU A 253 20.48 -3.23 4.87
CA GLU A 253 20.81 -3.47 6.28
C GLU A 253 19.88 -2.76 7.26
N ASN A 254 19.22 -1.68 6.84
CA ASN A 254 18.27 -0.90 7.62
C ASN A 254 16.80 -1.19 7.31
N LYS A 255 16.51 -2.18 6.46
CA LYS A 255 15.15 -2.52 6.05
C LYS A 255 14.20 -2.90 7.19
N TYR A 256 14.73 -3.26 8.33
CA TYR A 256 14.05 -3.45 9.61
C TYR A 256 14.64 -2.58 10.72
N GLY A 257 15.24 -1.47 10.32
CA GLY A 257 15.84 -0.50 11.24
C GLY A 257 14.80 0.26 12.08
N PRO A 258 15.27 1.16 12.93
CA PRO A 258 14.43 1.84 13.93
C PRO A 258 13.38 2.77 13.31
N GLU A 259 13.46 3.06 12.02
CA GLU A 259 12.50 3.91 11.32
C GLU A 259 11.38 3.12 10.62
N MET A 260 11.64 1.85 10.24
CA MET A 260 10.71 1.05 9.44
C MET A 260 9.65 0.40 10.34
N MET A 261 8.40 0.83 10.19
CA MET A 261 7.28 0.32 10.99
C MET A 261 6.58 -0.86 10.32
N TRP A 262 6.34 -0.76 9.01
CA TRP A 262 5.79 -1.85 8.20
C TRP A 262 6.07 -1.62 6.72
N SER A 263 6.36 -2.72 5.99
CA SER A 263 6.76 -2.70 4.58
C SER A 263 6.36 -3.99 3.86
N PHE A 264 6.31 -3.95 2.55
CA PHE A 264 6.43 -5.15 1.74
C PHE A 264 7.86 -5.66 1.87
N ASN A 265 8.00 -6.94 2.23
CA ASN A 265 9.28 -7.50 2.64
C ASN A 265 9.88 -8.34 1.51
N SER A 266 11.11 -8.04 1.16
CA SER A 266 11.91 -8.88 0.27
C SER A 266 12.72 -9.91 1.04
N THR A 267 12.73 -11.15 0.57
CA THR A 267 13.58 -12.22 1.11
C THR A 267 14.85 -12.45 0.28
N GLY A 268 14.93 -11.85 -0.91
CA GLY A 268 15.98 -12.10 -1.89
C GLY A 268 15.61 -13.20 -2.90
N ASP A 269 14.89 -14.25 -2.46
CA ASP A 269 14.33 -15.28 -3.36
C ASP A 269 12.94 -14.84 -3.90
N ASP A 270 12.29 -13.92 -3.21
CA ASP A 270 11.01 -13.31 -3.57
C ASP A 270 11.20 -11.78 -3.42
N PRO A 271 11.63 -11.10 -4.48
CA PRO A 271 12.01 -9.69 -4.42
C PRO A 271 10.78 -8.80 -4.29
N ALA A 272 10.82 -7.87 -3.32
CA ALA A 272 9.78 -6.84 -3.18
C ALA A 272 9.95 -5.71 -4.21
N THR A 273 11.10 -5.60 -4.85
CA THR A 273 11.36 -4.60 -5.90
C THR A 273 12.18 -5.22 -7.02
N ASP A 274 11.77 -4.96 -8.26
CA ASP A 274 12.65 -5.18 -9.41
C ASP A 274 13.48 -3.91 -9.64
N PRO A 275 14.79 -3.98 -9.43
CA PRO A 275 15.63 -2.79 -9.53
C PRO A 275 15.68 -2.20 -10.95
N GLN A 276 15.43 -2.98 -11.99
CA GLN A 276 15.47 -2.50 -13.38
C GLN A 276 14.29 -1.57 -13.70
N ILE A 277 13.14 -1.72 -13.03
CA ILE A 277 12.02 -0.79 -13.16
C ILE A 277 12.43 0.63 -12.74
N TRP A 278 13.26 0.74 -11.70
CA TRP A 278 13.66 2.02 -11.11
C TRP A 278 14.90 2.64 -11.75
N ALA A 279 15.56 1.91 -12.67
CA ALA A 279 16.85 2.29 -13.20
C ALA A 279 16.75 2.88 -14.61
N PRO A 280 17.63 3.88 -14.95
CA PRO A 280 17.73 4.42 -16.29
C PRO A 280 18.34 3.43 -17.30
N SER A 281 18.17 3.70 -18.58
CA SER A 281 18.71 2.91 -19.69
C SER A 281 20.24 2.77 -19.66
N ILE A 282 20.95 3.78 -19.14
CA ILE A 282 22.43 3.71 -18.96
C ILE A 282 22.87 2.61 -17.97
N MET A 283 21.97 2.18 -17.10
CA MET A 283 22.15 1.04 -16.17
C MET A 283 21.55 -0.25 -16.73
N GLU A 284 21.17 -0.30 -18.02
CA GLU A 284 20.40 -1.40 -18.61
C GLU A 284 19.02 -1.60 -17.95
N GLY A 285 18.49 -0.57 -17.29
CA GLY A 285 17.12 -0.52 -16.74
C GLY A 285 16.09 -0.20 -17.82
N TRP A 286 14.84 -0.16 -17.41
CA TRP A 286 13.71 0.07 -18.33
C TRP A 286 13.57 1.53 -18.75
N GLY A 287 14.08 2.48 -17.95
CA GLY A 287 14.00 3.91 -18.25
C GLY A 287 12.63 4.54 -17.95
N ASP A 288 11.66 3.75 -17.50
CA ASP A 288 10.27 4.17 -17.35
C ASP A 288 10.00 5.01 -16.07
N ALA A 289 10.64 4.65 -14.96
CA ALA A 289 10.43 5.30 -13.67
C ALA A 289 11.30 6.55 -13.49
N SER A 290 11.32 7.42 -14.50
CA SER A 290 12.02 8.70 -14.44
C SER A 290 11.24 9.75 -13.64
N ILE A 291 11.93 10.78 -13.17
CA ILE A 291 11.37 11.84 -12.34
C ILE A 291 11.03 13.04 -13.21
N ASP A 292 9.89 13.69 -12.92
CA ASP A 292 9.51 14.94 -13.57
C ASP A 292 10.60 16.00 -13.36
N PRO A 293 11.21 16.52 -14.45
CA PRO A 293 12.25 17.52 -14.36
C PRO A 293 11.79 18.82 -13.70
N GLU A 294 10.54 19.25 -13.91
CA GLU A 294 10.03 20.49 -13.32
C GLU A 294 9.96 20.39 -11.80
N TRP A 295 9.55 19.21 -11.28
CA TRP A 295 9.56 18.97 -9.85
C TRP A 295 10.97 18.91 -9.27
N SER A 296 11.88 18.17 -9.88
CA SER A 296 13.25 18.04 -9.40
C SER A 296 14.01 19.38 -9.47
N ASP A 297 13.85 20.14 -10.56
CA ASP A 297 14.45 21.45 -10.73
C ASP A 297 13.93 22.47 -9.70
N SER A 298 12.62 22.43 -9.39
CA SER A 298 12.03 23.24 -8.33
C SER A 298 12.61 22.90 -6.95
N TRP A 299 12.81 21.61 -6.67
CA TRP A 299 13.46 21.18 -5.42
C TRP A 299 14.91 21.65 -5.36
N PHE A 300 15.69 21.45 -6.43
CA PHE A 300 17.10 21.90 -6.49
C PHE A 300 17.21 23.42 -6.31
N ALA A 301 16.34 24.20 -6.97
CA ALA A 301 16.34 25.64 -6.85
C ALA A 301 15.96 26.15 -5.44
N SER A 302 15.02 25.49 -4.78
CA SER A 302 14.55 25.88 -3.44
C SER A 302 15.44 25.40 -2.28
N SER A 303 16.27 24.39 -2.52
CA SER A 303 17.16 23.79 -1.50
C SER A 303 18.44 23.25 -2.16
N PRO A 304 19.31 24.12 -2.71
CA PRO A 304 20.39 23.73 -3.62
C PRO A 304 21.45 22.80 -3.01
N ASP A 305 21.63 22.81 -1.70
CA ASP A 305 22.67 22.03 -1.01
C ASP A 305 22.07 20.99 -0.04
N GLU A 306 20.90 20.48 -0.33
CA GLU A 306 20.23 19.49 0.52
C GLU A 306 20.73 18.06 0.22
N PRO A 307 21.48 17.39 1.12
CA PRO A 307 22.04 16.05 0.91
C PRO A 307 21.01 14.97 0.59
N ARG A 308 19.75 15.13 1.04
CA ARG A 308 18.66 14.22 0.71
C ARG A 308 18.41 14.08 -0.78
N GLN A 309 18.70 15.10 -1.59
CA GLN A 309 18.56 15.03 -3.06
C GLN A 309 19.40 13.89 -3.62
N ASP A 310 20.67 13.83 -3.29
CA ASP A 310 21.55 12.72 -3.73
C ASP A 310 21.20 11.39 -3.06
N ALA A 311 20.64 11.41 -1.85
CA ALA A 311 20.23 10.18 -1.17
C ALA A 311 19.01 9.52 -1.84
N TYR A 312 18.07 10.32 -2.39
CA TYR A 312 16.79 9.81 -2.90
C TYR A 312 16.72 9.78 -4.43
N LEU A 313 17.54 10.60 -5.10
CA LEU A 313 17.56 10.75 -6.55
C LEU A 313 18.89 10.25 -7.14
N LEU A 314 18.81 9.48 -8.20
CA LEU A 314 19.98 9.10 -8.99
C LEU A 314 20.32 10.26 -9.95
N LEU A 315 21.29 11.08 -9.55
CA LEU A 315 21.73 12.29 -10.26
C LEU A 315 22.96 12.05 -11.12
N GLU A 316 23.67 10.95 -10.90
CA GLU A 316 24.88 10.57 -11.62
C GLU A 316 25.06 9.05 -11.59
N PHE A 317 25.58 8.47 -12.66
CA PHE A 317 26.00 7.08 -12.73
C PHE A 317 27.37 6.97 -13.41
N ASN A 318 28.37 6.42 -12.71
CA ASN A 318 29.74 6.23 -13.21
C ASN A 318 30.38 7.48 -13.82
N GLY A 319 30.12 8.66 -13.23
CA GLY A 319 30.64 9.95 -13.70
C GLY A 319 29.82 10.59 -14.83
N THR A 320 28.72 9.98 -15.23
CA THR A 320 27.78 10.54 -16.21
C THR A 320 26.61 11.17 -15.46
N PRO A 321 26.38 12.50 -15.55
CA PRO A 321 25.26 13.15 -14.90
C PRO A 321 23.94 12.80 -15.58
N TYR A 322 22.81 12.89 -14.86
CA TYR A 322 21.49 12.55 -15.40
C TYR A 322 21.09 13.35 -16.63
N THR A 323 21.62 14.56 -16.80
CA THR A 323 21.41 15.40 -17.99
C THR A 323 22.01 14.80 -19.28
N GLU A 324 22.87 13.81 -19.14
CA GLU A 324 23.47 13.05 -20.24
C GLU A 324 22.94 11.60 -20.34
N PHE A 325 21.98 11.19 -19.49
CA PHE A 325 21.24 9.95 -19.67
C PHE A 325 20.37 10.02 -20.95
N ASP A 326 19.98 8.91 -21.52
CA ASP A 326 19.12 8.88 -22.72
C ASP A 326 17.78 9.56 -22.44
N GLU A 327 17.25 9.42 -21.23
CA GLU A 327 16.01 10.04 -20.77
C GLU A 327 16.17 11.53 -20.41
N GLN A 328 17.39 11.98 -20.14
CA GLN A 328 17.74 13.33 -19.66
C GLN A 328 16.98 13.76 -18.41
N ARG A 329 16.69 12.81 -17.52
CA ARG A 329 15.91 12.95 -16.28
C ARG A 329 16.59 12.27 -15.11
N PRO A 330 16.41 12.77 -13.87
CA PRO A 330 16.79 12.01 -12.69
C PRO A 330 15.93 10.73 -12.54
N PHE A 331 16.45 9.78 -11.75
CA PHE A 331 15.73 8.55 -11.43
C PHE A 331 15.64 8.33 -9.92
N ILE A 332 14.83 7.36 -9.49
CA ILE A 332 14.62 7.03 -8.09
C ILE A 332 15.82 6.22 -7.58
N LYS A 333 16.53 6.73 -6.56
CA LYS A 333 17.67 6.04 -5.96
C LYS A 333 17.29 5.20 -4.72
N LYS A 334 16.16 5.50 -4.08
CA LYS A 334 15.71 4.83 -2.85
C LYS A 334 15.75 3.29 -2.94
N TYR A 335 15.48 2.72 -4.10
CA TYR A 335 15.42 1.27 -4.33
C TYR A 335 16.66 0.72 -5.08
N LEU A 336 17.67 1.56 -5.31
CA LEU A 336 18.91 1.22 -5.99
C LEU A 336 20.12 1.12 -5.04
N TYR A 337 19.92 1.10 -3.72
CA TYR A 337 20.96 0.79 -2.72
C TYR A 337 21.19 -0.72 -2.62
N ILE A 338 21.56 -1.34 -3.72
CA ILE A 338 21.72 -2.78 -3.88
C ILE A 338 23.08 -3.11 -4.50
N SER A 339 23.51 -4.37 -4.40
CA SER A 339 24.71 -4.85 -5.06
C SER A 339 24.53 -5.05 -6.56
N GLU A 340 25.61 -5.07 -7.30
CA GLU A 340 25.60 -5.43 -8.73
C GLU A 340 25.02 -6.83 -8.97
N GLU A 341 25.23 -7.79 -8.07
CA GLU A 341 24.66 -9.13 -8.13
C GLU A 341 23.13 -9.08 -8.01
N GLU A 342 22.60 -8.34 -7.03
CA GLU A 342 21.15 -8.16 -6.85
C GLU A 342 20.52 -7.47 -8.07
N TYR A 343 21.20 -6.49 -8.63
CA TYR A 343 20.75 -5.80 -9.83
C TYR A 343 20.63 -6.74 -11.03
N ASN A 344 21.70 -7.52 -11.28
CA ASN A 344 21.77 -8.43 -12.44
C ASN A 344 20.90 -9.68 -12.31
N THR A 345 20.51 -10.04 -11.09
CA THR A 345 19.67 -11.23 -10.84
C THR A 345 18.20 -10.89 -10.58
N PHE A 346 17.83 -9.62 -10.60
CA PHE A 346 16.47 -9.13 -10.24
C PHE A 346 16.05 -9.48 -8.80
N GLN A 347 17.00 -9.76 -7.94
CA GLN A 347 16.77 -10.24 -6.57
C GLN A 347 17.14 -9.17 -5.55
N SER A 348 16.46 -8.05 -5.60
CA SER A 348 16.66 -6.99 -4.60
C SER A 348 16.20 -7.47 -3.22
N ARG A 349 17.04 -7.21 -2.20
CA ARG A 349 16.70 -7.43 -0.79
C ARG A 349 16.10 -6.18 -0.13
N SER A 350 15.90 -5.12 -0.88
CA SER A 350 15.30 -3.88 -0.38
C SER A 350 13.81 -4.09 -0.15
N ASN A 351 13.34 -3.73 1.06
CA ASN A 351 11.92 -3.68 1.35
C ASN A 351 11.30 -2.43 0.73
N PHE A 352 9.98 -2.49 0.50
CA PHE A 352 9.19 -1.33 0.11
C PHE A 352 8.40 -0.81 1.33
N PRO A 353 8.69 0.39 1.87
CA PRO A 353 8.03 0.90 3.06
C PRO A 353 6.58 1.31 2.77
N ILE A 354 5.67 0.95 3.66
CA ILE A 354 4.27 1.37 3.65
C ILE A 354 4.03 2.46 4.69
N ILE A 355 4.69 2.33 5.84
CA ILE A 355 4.70 3.36 6.87
C ILE A 355 6.03 3.31 7.63
N ARG A 356 6.61 4.46 7.87
CA ARG A 356 7.82 4.65 8.64
C ARG A 356 7.69 5.84 9.59
N TYR A 357 8.60 5.94 10.55
CA TYR A 357 8.50 6.93 11.62
C TYR A 357 8.51 8.38 11.12
N ALA A 358 9.19 8.68 10.01
CA ALA A 358 9.14 9.99 9.38
C ALA A 358 7.70 10.39 8.97
N ASP A 359 6.90 9.44 8.48
CA ASP A 359 5.50 9.71 8.16
C ASP A 359 4.69 10.02 9.43
N VAL A 360 4.94 9.32 10.54
CA VAL A 360 4.29 9.61 11.83
C VAL A 360 4.58 11.04 12.30
N LEU A 361 5.81 11.50 12.17
CA LEU A 361 6.19 12.88 12.52
C LEU A 361 5.47 13.92 11.64
N LEU A 362 5.32 13.64 10.35
CA LEU A 362 4.62 14.52 9.40
C LEU A 362 3.10 14.49 9.61
N ILE A 363 2.51 13.34 9.93
CA ILE A 363 1.10 13.22 10.34
C ILE A 363 0.87 14.04 11.61
N TYR A 364 1.75 13.92 12.61
CA TYR A 364 1.66 14.71 13.83
C TYR A 364 1.71 16.22 13.56
N ALA A 365 2.71 16.66 12.78
CA ALA A 365 2.91 18.08 12.48
C ALA A 365 1.68 18.70 11.80
N GLU A 366 1.12 18.04 10.78
CA GLU A 366 -0.09 18.48 10.09
C GLU A 366 -1.30 18.48 11.03
N ALA A 367 -1.54 17.34 11.69
CA ALA A 367 -2.73 17.16 12.53
C ALA A 367 -2.74 18.11 13.74
N ALA A 368 -1.59 18.33 14.38
CA ALA A 368 -1.46 19.26 15.50
C ALA A 368 -1.74 20.71 15.08
N ASN A 369 -1.16 21.17 13.96
CA ASN A 369 -1.44 22.47 13.38
C ASN A 369 -2.93 22.66 13.06
N MET A 370 -3.53 21.66 12.43
CA MET A 370 -4.93 21.75 12.01
C MET A 370 -5.90 21.70 13.19
N ALA A 371 -5.65 20.86 14.18
CA ALA A 371 -6.48 20.73 15.38
C ALA A 371 -6.38 21.94 16.31
N ALA A 372 -5.18 22.52 16.47
CA ALA A 372 -4.96 23.69 17.33
C ALA A 372 -5.36 25.03 16.64
N GLY A 373 -5.49 25.04 15.33
CA GLY A 373 -5.75 26.25 14.54
C GLY A 373 -4.53 27.12 14.27
N ALA A 374 -3.34 26.71 14.76
CA ALA A 374 -2.03 27.30 14.52
C ALA A 374 -0.95 26.28 14.82
N PRO A 375 0.26 26.38 14.22
CA PRO A 375 1.34 25.45 14.50
C PRO A 375 1.83 25.56 15.94
N THR A 376 1.97 24.42 16.63
CA THR A 376 2.52 24.32 17.98
C THR A 376 4.04 24.15 17.93
N ALA A 377 4.72 24.34 19.08
CA ALA A 377 6.15 24.12 19.17
C ALA A 377 6.53 22.67 18.83
N GLU A 378 5.73 21.70 19.29
CA GLU A 378 5.90 20.27 19.03
C GLU A 378 5.68 19.94 17.55
N ALA A 379 4.71 20.61 16.88
CA ALA A 379 4.50 20.45 15.45
C ALA A 379 5.72 20.95 14.63
N TYR A 380 6.30 22.09 15.06
CA TYR A 380 7.55 22.57 14.46
C TYR A 380 8.69 21.59 14.70
N ASP A 381 8.84 21.05 15.93
CA ASP A 381 9.93 20.12 16.22
C ASP A 381 9.82 18.85 15.41
N ALA A 382 8.61 18.29 15.25
CA ALA A 382 8.37 17.07 14.45
C ALA A 382 8.81 17.23 13.01
N VAL A 383 8.39 18.30 12.31
CA VAL A 383 8.80 18.53 10.92
C VAL A 383 10.28 18.93 10.81
N ASN A 384 10.80 19.67 11.78
CA ASN A 384 12.18 20.13 11.76
C ASN A 384 13.19 19.00 11.99
N GLN A 385 12.87 17.95 12.76
CA GLN A 385 13.71 16.77 12.86
C GLN A 385 13.97 16.12 11.49
N ILE A 386 12.94 16.00 10.66
CA ILE A 386 13.07 15.46 9.30
C ILE A 386 13.92 16.38 8.43
N ARG A 387 13.67 17.67 8.49
CA ARG A 387 14.44 18.67 7.74
C ARG A 387 15.90 18.71 8.17
N ARG A 388 16.17 18.64 9.46
CA ARG A 388 17.55 18.57 10.00
C ARG A 388 18.29 17.34 9.47
N ARG A 389 17.63 16.18 9.42
CA ARG A 389 18.18 15.00 8.78
C ARG A 389 18.44 15.21 7.30
N ALA A 390 17.51 15.83 6.58
CA ALA A 390 17.64 16.10 5.15
C ALA A 390 18.86 16.97 4.83
N PHE A 391 19.24 17.87 5.75
CA PHE A 391 20.40 18.74 5.65
C PHE A 391 21.66 18.21 6.38
N ASP A 392 21.64 16.96 6.83
CA ASP A 392 22.75 16.30 7.56
C ASP A 392 23.24 17.11 8.76
N VAL A 393 22.31 17.65 9.55
CA VAL A 393 22.60 18.36 10.80
C VAL A 393 22.00 17.63 12.00
N ASP A 394 22.41 18.01 13.24
CA ASP A 394 21.91 17.38 14.46
C ASP A 394 20.38 17.48 14.57
N LEU A 395 19.72 16.31 14.65
CA LEU A 395 18.26 16.19 14.69
C LEU A 395 17.63 16.94 15.88
N ASN A 396 18.33 17.01 16.99
CA ASN A 396 17.83 17.51 18.28
C ASN A 396 18.19 18.97 18.55
N SER A 397 18.97 19.61 17.67
CA SER A 397 19.42 20.99 17.84
C SER A 397 18.84 21.91 16.77
N PRO A 398 18.30 23.09 17.13
CA PRO A 398 17.80 24.04 16.14
C PRO A 398 18.85 24.40 15.08
N SER A 399 18.41 24.48 13.83
CA SER A 399 19.26 24.73 12.66
C SER A 399 18.74 25.88 11.82
N ALA A 400 19.57 26.89 11.59
CA ALA A 400 19.18 28.03 10.75
C ALA A 400 19.06 27.68 9.26
N ILE A 401 19.66 26.57 8.82
CA ILE A 401 19.60 26.13 7.42
C ILE A 401 18.48 25.12 7.16
N ALA A 402 18.07 24.38 8.18
CA ALA A 402 17.10 23.29 8.04
C ALA A 402 15.71 23.66 8.56
N ASP A 403 15.64 24.34 9.71
CA ASP A 403 14.36 24.56 10.38
C ASP A 403 13.43 25.49 9.61
N LEU A 404 12.12 25.22 9.67
CA LEU A 404 11.11 26.12 9.16
C LEU A 404 11.16 27.46 9.92
N PRO A 405 10.91 28.59 9.24
CA PRO A 405 10.86 29.89 9.92
C PRO A 405 9.74 29.91 10.97
N ALA A 406 10.05 30.44 12.15
CA ALA A 406 9.06 30.58 13.23
C ALA A 406 7.93 31.55 12.86
N GLY A 407 6.75 31.35 13.42
CA GLY A 407 5.61 32.24 13.29
C GLY A 407 4.82 32.11 11.97
N LEU A 408 4.94 31.00 11.29
CA LEU A 408 4.09 30.69 10.14
C LEU A 408 2.61 30.68 10.55
N SER A 409 1.75 31.16 9.64
CA SER A 409 0.31 30.98 9.80
C SER A 409 -0.06 29.50 9.68
N LYS A 410 -1.27 29.12 10.16
CA LYS A 410 -1.83 27.78 9.99
C LYS A 410 -1.65 27.24 8.57
N THR A 411 -2.06 28.03 7.57
CA THR A 411 -2.00 27.61 6.15
C THR A 411 -0.57 27.54 5.64
N ALA A 412 0.28 28.50 5.99
CA ALA A 412 1.67 28.48 5.54
C ALA A 412 2.46 27.29 6.13
N PHE A 413 2.18 26.94 7.38
CA PHE A 413 2.77 25.76 8.00
C PHE A 413 2.23 24.46 7.39
N ASP A 414 0.93 24.36 7.15
CA ASP A 414 0.30 23.22 6.48
C ASP A 414 0.92 22.98 5.10
N ASN A 415 1.07 24.04 4.29
CA ASN A 415 1.73 23.95 2.99
C ASN A 415 3.20 23.51 3.12
N ALA A 416 3.92 23.99 4.13
CA ALA A 416 5.31 23.59 4.37
C ALA A 416 5.42 22.09 4.76
N VAL A 417 4.48 21.58 5.56
CA VAL A 417 4.43 20.14 5.91
C VAL A 417 4.08 19.30 4.68
N ILE A 418 3.13 19.73 3.86
CA ILE A 418 2.78 19.02 2.62
C ILE A 418 3.95 18.99 1.63
N GLU A 419 4.71 20.07 1.54
CA GLU A 419 5.92 20.09 0.73
C GLU A 419 7.02 19.20 1.31
N GLU A 420 7.19 19.16 2.64
CA GLU A 420 8.12 18.25 3.28
C GLU A 420 7.72 16.79 3.08
N ARG A 421 6.42 16.45 3.14
CA ARG A 421 5.90 15.12 2.76
C ARG A 421 6.24 14.77 1.32
N ASN A 422 6.07 15.73 0.39
CA ASN A 422 6.38 15.54 -1.03
C ASN A 422 7.84 15.17 -1.28
N ARG A 423 8.77 15.72 -0.50
CA ARG A 423 10.21 15.43 -0.61
C ARG A 423 10.59 14.18 0.16
N GLU A 424 10.17 14.08 1.41
CA GLU A 424 10.55 13.00 2.32
C GLU A 424 9.96 11.65 1.91
N LEU A 425 8.67 11.63 1.59
CA LEU A 425 7.92 10.43 1.21
C LEU A 425 7.80 10.25 -0.31
N SER A 426 8.59 10.98 -1.10
CA SER A 426 8.64 10.81 -2.55
C SER A 426 8.85 9.33 -2.90
N PHE A 427 8.09 8.82 -3.85
CA PHE A 427 8.18 7.44 -4.35
C PHE A 427 7.81 6.34 -3.32
N GLU A 428 7.06 6.70 -2.26
CA GLU A 428 6.54 5.76 -1.25
C GLU A 428 5.00 5.66 -1.30
N TYR A 429 4.38 5.94 -2.45
CA TYR A 429 2.93 5.87 -2.74
C TYR A 429 2.03 6.84 -1.98
N ASP A 430 2.58 7.88 -1.33
CA ASP A 430 1.77 8.82 -0.57
C ASP A 430 1.39 10.08 -1.35
N ARG A 431 2.16 10.46 -2.37
CA ARG A 431 2.00 11.77 -3.03
C ARG A 431 0.63 11.94 -3.69
N TRP A 432 0.18 10.94 -4.45
CA TRP A 432 -1.15 11.00 -5.07
C TRP A 432 -2.25 11.20 -4.02
N PHE A 433 -2.18 10.48 -2.92
CA PHE A 433 -3.16 10.58 -1.85
C PHE A 433 -3.12 11.93 -1.13
N ASP A 434 -1.97 12.55 -0.97
CA ASP A 434 -1.86 13.92 -0.48
C ASP A 434 -2.51 14.93 -1.44
N ILE A 435 -2.33 14.75 -2.75
CA ILE A 435 -2.98 15.57 -3.78
C ILE A 435 -4.48 15.42 -3.74
N VAL A 436 -4.98 14.19 -3.70
CA VAL A 436 -6.42 13.91 -3.65
C VAL A 436 -7.07 14.51 -2.40
N ARG A 437 -6.52 14.21 -1.21
CA ARG A 437 -7.12 14.66 0.04
C ARG A 437 -7.03 16.18 0.26
N LYS A 438 -6.03 16.84 -0.31
CA LYS A 438 -5.82 18.29 -0.20
C LYS A 438 -6.30 19.06 -1.43
N ARG A 439 -6.80 18.38 -2.47
CA ARG A 439 -7.27 19.00 -3.73
C ARG A 439 -6.20 19.87 -4.38
N LEU A 440 -4.98 19.34 -4.54
CA LEU A 440 -3.81 20.12 -4.96
C LEU A 440 -3.61 20.28 -6.46
N LEU A 441 -4.33 19.57 -7.34
CA LEU A 441 -4.15 19.65 -8.78
C LEU A 441 -4.15 21.09 -9.32
N PRO A 442 -5.10 21.98 -8.93
CA PRO A 442 -5.08 23.36 -9.39
C PRO A 442 -3.85 24.17 -8.93
N THR A 443 -3.22 23.76 -7.82
CA THR A 443 -2.03 24.44 -7.30
C THR A 443 -0.76 23.92 -7.96
N ILE A 444 -0.65 22.60 -8.15
CA ILE A 444 0.51 21.96 -8.77
C ILE A 444 0.66 22.38 -10.23
N TYR A 445 -0.45 22.41 -10.97
CA TYR A 445 -0.46 22.79 -12.38
C TYR A 445 -0.87 24.24 -12.65
N ALA A 446 -0.71 25.15 -11.66
CA ALA A 446 -1.05 26.56 -11.83
C ALA A 446 -0.31 27.21 -13.02
N ASP A 447 0.93 26.82 -13.24
CA ASP A 447 1.78 27.32 -14.33
C ASP A 447 1.72 26.43 -15.60
N ARG A 448 0.91 25.37 -15.58
CA ARG A 448 0.68 24.43 -16.69
C ARG A 448 -0.80 24.38 -17.08
N PRO A 449 -1.35 25.46 -17.66
CA PRO A 449 -2.76 25.53 -18.05
C PRO A 449 -3.14 24.52 -19.15
N ASP A 450 -2.18 24.07 -19.94
CA ASP A 450 -2.31 23.02 -20.94
C ASP A 450 -2.64 21.65 -20.33
N ILE A 451 -2.09 21.35 -19.16
CA ILE A 451 -2.40 20.14 -18.38
C ILE A 451 -3.66 20.38 -17.53
N LEU A 452 -3.73 21.50 -16.81
CA LEU A 452 -4.80 21.81 -15.88
C LEU A 452 -6.19 21.77 -16.55
N VAL A 453 -6.29 22.09 -17.83
CA VAL A 453 -7.56 22.07 -18.58
C VAL A 453 -8.15 20.66 -18.68
N ASN A 454 -7.34 19.63 -18.56
CA ASN A 454 -7.75 18.23 -18.62
C ASN A 454 -8.30 17.71 -17.28
N TYR A 455 -7.99 18.40 -16.17
CA TYR A 455 -8.42 17.99 -14.83
C TYR A 455 -9.76 18.57 -14.43
N SER A 456 -10.58 17.72 -13.81
CA SER A 456 -11.85 18.06 -13.18
C SER A 456 -11.98 17.40 -11.80
N GLU A 457 -13.10 17.58 -11.10
CA GLU A 457 -13.33 16.92 -9.80
C GLU A 457 -13.42 15.39 -9.90
N GLU A 458 -13.76 14.86 -11.08
CA GLU A 458 -13.83 13.44 -11.33
C GLU A 458 -12.47 12.76 -11.24
N ASP A 459 -11.39 13.44 -11.65
CA ASP A 459 -10.03 12.88 -11.77
C ASP A 459 -9.37 12.58 -10.42
N TYR A 460 -9.98 13.02 -9.31
CA TYR A 460 -9.54 12.61 -7.99
C TYR A 460 -9.92 11.18 -7.60
N LEU A 461 -10.66 10.47 -8.46
CA LEU A 461 -10.99 9.04 -8.28
C LEU A 461 -10.68 8.28 -9.57
N TYR A 462 -10.20 7.07 -9.41
CA TYR A 462 -10.00 6.16 -10.54
C TYR A 462 -11.33 5.61 -11.05
N PRO A 463 -11.44 5.32 -12.35
CA PRO A 463 -12.57 4.60 -12.88
C PRO A 463 -12.62 3.18 -12.29
N ILE A 464 -13.84 2.70 -12.01
CA ILE A 464 -14.06 1.29 -11.66
C ILE A 464 -13.86 0.46 -12.93
N PRO A 465 -13.19 -0.72 -12.87
CA PRO A 465 -13.02 -1.59 -14.02
C PRO A 465 -14.36 -1.87 -14.74
N VAL A 466 -14.33 -1.85 -16.07
CA VAL A 466 -15.56 -1.92 -16.90
C VAL A 466 -16.47 -3.09 -16.51
N PHE A 467 -15.89 -4.27 -16.29
CA PHE A 467 -16.67 -5.47 -15.93
C PHE A 467 -17.39 -5.30 -14.59
N ASP A 468 -16.68 -4.73 -13.60
CA ASP A 468 -17.24 -4.49 -12.27
C ASP A 468 -18.26 -3.35 -12.29
N ALA A 469 -17.98 -2.27 -13.03
CA ALA A 469 -18.94 -1.17 -13.22
C ALA A 469 -20.27 -1.65 -13.86
N GLN A 470 -20.20 -2.54 -14.84
CA GLN A 470 -21.38 -3.16 -15.44
C GLN A 470 -22.14 -4.05 -14.45
N THR A 471 -21.42 -4.85 -13.64
CA THR A 471 -22.02 -5.71 -12.60
C THR A 471 -22.69 -4.87 -11.50
N LEU A 472 -22.08 -3.77 -11.11
CA LEU A 472 -22.58 -2.83 -10.11
C LEU A 472 -23.68 -1.90 -10.65
N GLY A 473 -23.76 -1.75 -11.98
CA GLY A 473 -24.64 -0.78 -12.62
C GLY A 473 -24.28 0.68 -12.28
N SER A 474 -23.03 0.95 -11.89
CA SER A 474 -22.57 2.28 -11.50
C SER A 474 -21.08 2.44 -11.74
N GLN A 475 -20.66 3.67 -12.03
CA GLN A 475 -19.28 4.09 -12.24
C GLN A 475 -18.98 5.34 -11.41
N ASN A 476 -17.72 5.70 -11.25
CA ASN A 476 -17.36 6.99 -10.70
C ASN A 476 -17.76 8.12 -11.66
N PRO A 477 -18.10 9.32 -11.13
CA PRO A 477 -18.46 10.45 -11.99
C PRO A 477 -17.40 10.72 -13.07
N GLY A 478 -17.85 11.17 -14.24
CA GLY A 478 -16.97 11.45 -15.39
C GLY A 478 -16.68 10.25 -16.28
N TYR A 479 -16.76 9.03 -15.77
CA TYR A 479 -16.43 7.83 -16.53
C TYR A 479 -17.64 7.06 -17.01
N PRO A 480 -17.62 6.48 -18.24
CA PRO A 480 -18.72 5.65 -18.73
C PRO A 480 -18.75 4.27 -18.06
N ILE A 481 -19.93 3.64 -18.03
CA ILE A 481 -20.08 2.24 -17.53
C ILE A 481 -19.59 1.22 -18.57
N SER A 482 -19.55 1.60 -19.84
CA SER A 482 -19.09 0.74 -20.95
C SER A 482 -18.41 1.60 -22.02
N GLU A 483 -17.57 0.98 -22.83
CA GLU A 483 -16.99 1.61 -24.03
C GLU A 483 -18.06 2.09 -25.01
#